data_cb3dfdafaedef796a167d256210f59d6
#
_entry.id   cb3dfdafaedef796a167d256210f59d6
#
_cell.length_a   1.000
_cell.length_b   1.000
_cell.length_c   1.000
_cell.angle_alpha   90.00
_cell.angle_beta   90.00
_cell.angle_gamma   90.00
#
_symmetry.space_group_name_H-M   'P 1'
#
loop_
_entity.id
_entity.type
_entity.pdbx_description
1 polymer ?
#
loop_
_entity_poly.entity_id
_entity_poly.type
_entity_poly.pdbx_seq_one_letter_code
_entity_poly.pdbx_strand_id
1 'polypeptide(L)' 'MTYWVKRIMLRDGELVTERELRHDENLFEGPAPVVGDKMTVTCRGRKFEARVVWGNWPGRETNEKAMIIPLRVEEI' A
#
# COMPACT_ATOMS: atom_id res chain seq x y z
N MET A 1 7.09 -10.21 -5.53
CA MET A 1 7.60 -9.08 -4.74
C MET A 1 6.69 -8.84 -3.57
N THR A 2 7.25 -8.31 -2.49
CA THR A 2 6.48 -7.97 -1.30
C THR A 2 6.22 -6.47 -1.29
N TYR A 3 5.02 -6.06 -0.98
CA TYR A 3 4.69 -4.65 -0.89
C TYR A 3 3.75 -4.39 0.29
N TRP A 4 3.76 -3.14 0.75
CA TRP A 4 3.06 -2.75 1.95
C TRP A 4 2.40 -1.40 1.76
N VAL A 5 1.13 -1.32 2.12
CA VAL A 5 0.40 -0.06 2.10
C VAL A 5 0.75 0.71 3.38
N LYS A 6 1.49 1.79 3.24
CA LYS A 6 1.96 2.55 4.39
C LYS A 6 1.11 3.78 4.68
N ARG A 7 0.28 4.22 3.75
CA ARG A 7 -0.60 5.36 3.96
C ARG A 7 -1.89 5.16 3.19
N ILE A 8 -3.00 5.53 3.82
CA ILE A 8 -4.31 5.45 3.20
C ILE A 8 -5.00 6.80 3.37
N MET A 9 -5.42 7.39 2.25
CA MET A 9 -6.27 8.58 2.29
C MET A 9 -7.71 8.10 2.27
N LEU A 10 -8.44 8.38 3.34
CA LEU A 10 -9.83 7.98 3.45
C LEU A 10 -10.72 8.92 2.63
N ARG A 11 -11.91 8.42 2.33
CA ARG A 11 -12.86 9.17 1.50
C ARG A 11 -13.23 10.52 2.11
N ASP A 12 -13.23 10.63 3.42
CA ASP A 12 -13.55 11.87 4.13
C ASP A 12 -12.36 12.85 4.17
N GLY A 13 -11.22 12.47 3.58
CA GLY A 13 -10.04 13.31 3.56
C GLY A 13 -9.05 13.06 4.68
N GLU A 14 -9.35 12.15 5.58
CA GLU A 14 -8.43 11.83 6.66
C GLU A 14 -7.28 10.95 6.14
N LEU A 15 -6.06 11.28 6.53
CA LEU A 15 -4.88 10.51 6.17
C LEU A 15 -4.49 9.58 7.30
N VAL A 16 -4.49 8.28 7.01
CA VAL A 16 -4.02 7.25 7.94
C VAL A 16 -2.57 6.96 7.61
N THR A 17 -1.68 7.13 8.58
CA THR A 17 -0.25 6.95 8.38
C THR A 17 0.22 5.61 8.90
N GLU A 18 1.50 5.30 8.65
CA GLU A 18 2.10 4.05 9.11
C GLU A 18 2.08 3.88 10.62
N ARG A 19 1.88 4.94 11.38
CA ARG A 19 1.77 4.83 12.83
C ARG A 19 0.52 4.09 13.27
N GLU A 20 -0.55 4.23 12.50
CA GLU A 20 -1.82 3.58 12.79
C GLU A 20 -1.94 2.24 12.08
N LEU A 21 -1.37 2.13 10.87
CA LEU A 21 -1.51 0.93 10.05
C LEU A 21 -0.63 -0.19 10.59
N ARG A 22 -1.24 -1.34 10.76
CA ARG A 22 -0.50 -2.54 11.19
C ARG A 22 0.16 -3.15 9.98
N HIS A 23 1.44 -3.44 10.12
CA HIS A 23 2.26 -3.96 9.04
C HIS A 23 1.72 -5.29 8.50
N ASP A 24 1.21 -6.14 9.38
CA ASP A 24 0.72 -7.46 9.00
C ASP A 24 -0.63 -7.41 8.30
N GLU A 25 -1.42 -6.36 8.48
CA GLU A 25 -2.74 -6.26 7.86
C GLU A 25 -2.68 -5.81 6.41
N ASN A 26 -1.65 -5.08 6.02
CA ASN A 26 -1.53 -4.52 4.69
C ASN A 26 -0.21 -4.88 4.02
N LEU A 27 0.26 -6.09 4.31
CA LEU A 27 1.43 -6.67 3.67
C LEU A 27 0.96 -7.68 2.62
N PHE A 28 1.43 -7.51 1.41
CA PHE A 28 0.98 -8.31 0.27
C PHE A 28 2.17 -8.89 -0.48
N GLU A 29 1.94 -9.98 -1.17
CA GLU A 29 2.96 -10.57 -2.00
C GLU A 29 2.39 -10.85 -3.38
N GLY A 30 3.21 -10.63 -4.40
CA GLY A 30 2.80 -10.85 -5.77
C GLY A 30 3.38 -9.78 -6.68
N PRO A 31 2.83 -9.64 -7.91
CA PRO A 31 3.23 -8.54 -8.78
C PRO A 31 2.92 -7.20 -8.13
N ALA A 32 3.91 -6.32 -8.08
CA ALA A 32 3.71 -5.00 -7.46
C ALA A 32 2.69 -4.20 -8.26
N PRO A 33 1.69 -3.62 -7.60
CA PRO A 33 0.72 -2.78 -8.30
C PRO A 33 1.36 -1.48 -8.75
N VAL A 34 0.82 -0.90 -9.81
CA VAL A 34 1.27 0.39 -10.32
C VAL A 34 0.25 1.46 -9.98
N VAL A 35 0.63 2.72 -10.14
CA VAL A 35 -0.28 3.85 -9.90
C VAL A 35 -1.52 3.68 -10.79
N GLY A 36 -2.69 3.80 -10.18
CA GLY A 36 -3.97 3.61 -10.86
C GLY A 36 -4.62 2.27 -10.59
N ASP A 37 -3.86 1.28 -10.14
CA ASP A 37 -4.42 -0.03 -9.82
C ASP A 37 -5.31 0.05 -8.59
N LYS A 38 -6.32 -0.82 -8.58
CA LYS A 38 -7.19 -0.97 -7.42
C LYS A 38 -6.74 -2.15 -6.58
N MET A 39 -6.89 -2.02 -5.28
CA MET A 39 -6.59 -3.10 -4.37
C MET A 39 -7.47 -3.00 -3.13
N THR A 40 -7.65 -4.12 -2.44
CA THR A 40 -8.39 -4.15 -1.19
C THR A 40 -7.42 -3.93 -0.04
N VAL A 41 -7.75 -3.00 0.85
CA VAL A 41 -6.96 -2.72 2.03
C VAL A 41 -7.83 -2.84 3.28
N THR A 42 -7.18 -3.04 4.42
CA THR A 42 -7.85 -3.12 5.72
C THR A 42 -7.39 -1.95 6.56
N CYS A 43 -8.34 -1.21 7.10
CA CYS A 43 -8.04 -0.06 7.94
C CYS A 43 -9.15 0.10 8.97
N ARG A 44 -8.77 0.22 10.23
CA ARG A 44 -9.70 0.42 11.35
C ARG A 44 -10.81 -0.64 11.38
N GLY A 45 -10.45 -1.89 11.09
CA GLY A 45 -11.41 -2.99 11.10
C GLY A 45 -12.31 -3.08 9.88
N ARG A 46 -12.13 -2.22 8.88
CA ARG A 46 -12.92 -2.24 7.65
C ARG A 46 -12.05 -2.68 6.48
N LYS A 47 -12.64 -3.42 5.57
CA LYS A 47 -12.03 -3.72 4.27
C LYS A 47 -12.73 -2.88 3.21
N PHE A 48 -11.93 -2.24 2.36
CA PHE A 48 -12.50 -1.44 1.28
C PHE A 48 -11.53 -1.40 0.09
N GLU A 49 -12.05 -1.00 -1.05
CA GLU A 49 -11.21 -0.82 -2.23
C GLU A 49 -10.51 0.52 -2.19
N ALA A 50 -9.27 0.52 -2.61
CA ALA A 50 -8.46 1.72 -2.69
C ALA A 50 -7.67 1.72 -3.98
N ARG A 51 -7.28 2.89 -4.44
CA ARG A 51 -6.50 3.07 -5.66
C ARG A 51 -5.09 3.47 -5.29
N VAL A 52 -4.11 2.84 -5.92
CA VAL A 52 -2.71 3.18 -5.71
C VAL A 52 -2.43 4.54 -6.33
N VAL A 53 -1.94 5.47 -5.52
CA VAL A 53 -1.61 6.83 -5.98
C VAL A 53 -0.11 7.10 -5.95
N TRP A 54 0.66 6.27 -5.26
CA TRP A 54 2.10 6.40 -5.20
C TRP A 54 2.73 5.08 -4.78
N GLY A 55 3.92 4.81 -5.30
CA GLY A 55 4.71 3.67 -4.87
C GLY A 55 6.19 3.93 -5.14
N ASN A 56 7.03 3.41 -4.28
CA ASN A 56 8.48 3.54 -4.43
C ASN A 56 9.03 2.23 -5.00
N TRP A 57 8.78 2.01 -6.27
CA TRP A 57 9.25 0.79 -6.94
C TRP A 57 10.77 0.79 -7.01
N PRO A 58 11.40 -0.37 -6.80
CA PRO A 58 12.85 -0.46 -6.92
C PRO A 58 13.27 -0.24 -8.36
N GLY A 59 14.48 0.27 -8.53
CA GLY A 59 15.10 0.33 -9.83
C GLY A 59 15.37 -1.08 -10.35
N ARG A 60 15.67 -1.18 -11.63
CA ARG A 60 15.86 -2.47 -12.28
C ARG A 60 17.06 -3.26 -11.77
N GLU A 61 17.94 -2.65 -11.02
CA GLU A 61 19.16 -3.28 -10.54
C GLU A 61 19.16 -3.62 -9.07
N THR A 62 17.99 -3.68 -8.47
CA THR A 62 17.94 -4.01 -7.06
C THR A 62 18.28 -5.48 -6.86
N ASN A 63 19.17 -5.72 -5.92
CA ASN A 63 19.52 -7.06 -5.47
C ASN A 63 18.95 -7.35 -4.08
N GLU A 64 18.08 -6.49 -3.61
CA GLU A 64 17.53 -6.62 -2.28
C GLU A 64 16.55 -7.78 -2.24
N LYS A 65 16.88 -8.80 -1.46
CA LYS A 65 16.04 -9.99 -1.35
C LYS A 65 14.82 -9.80 -0.48
N ALA A 66 14.87 -8.83 0.41
CA ALA A 66 13.81 -8.62 1.39
C ALA A 66 13.24 -7.22 1.28
N MET A 67 13.31 -6.61 0.11
CA MET A 67 12.77 -5.27 -0.06
C MET A 67 11.26 -5.30 -0.03
N ILE A 68 10.69 -4.45 0.80
CA ILE A 68 9.26 -4.24 0.86
C ILE A 68 8.96 -2.90 0.20
N ILE A 69 8.12 -2.92 -0.82
CA ILE A 69 7.79 -1.72 -1.58
C ILE A 69 6.68 -0.96 -0.85
N PRO A 70 6.93 0.29 -0.41
CA PRO A 70 5.87 1.07 0.22
C PRO A 70 4.93 1.68 -0.81
N LEU A 71 3.64 1.64 -0.51
CA LEU A 71 2.60 2.20 -1.36
C LEU A 71 1.76 3.21 -0.59
N ARG A 72 1.18 4.16 -1.31
CA ARG A 72 0.13 5.05 -0.79
C ARG A 72 -1.11 4.85 -1.64
N VAL A 73 -2.25 4.76 -0.98
CA VAL A 73 -3.52 4.51 -1.66
C VAL A 73 -4.59 5.48 -1.18
N GLU A 74 -5.65 5.62 -2.00
CA GLU A 74 -6.82 6.42 -1.64
C GLU A 74 -8.06 5.55 -1.67
N GLU A 75 -8.91 5.70 -0.68
CA GLU A 75 -10.19 5.01 -0.65
C GLU A 75 -11.06 5.49 -1.82
N ILE A 76 -11.61 4.53 -2.54
CA ILE A 76 -12.50 4.80 -3.67
C ILE A 76 -13.91 5.07 -3.19
#